data_e8cd54ab3f680499d87171faa4cd1a79
#
_entry.id   e8cd54ab3f680499d87171faa4cd1a79
#
_cell.length_a   1.000
_cell.length_b   1.000
_cell.length_c   1.000
_cell.angle_alpha   90.00
_cell.angle_beta   90.00
_cell.angle_gamma   90.00
#
_symmetry.space_group_name_H-M   'P 1'
#
loop_
_entity.id
_entity.type
_entity.pdbx_description
1 polymer ?
#
loop_
_entity_poly.entity_id
_entity_poly.type
_entity_poly.pdbx_seq_one_letter_code
_entity_poly.pdbx_strand_id
1 'polypeptide(L)'
;MNTRILPPLRSARLLDQVRERARYLHYSLSTEKAYLYWIRFFIRWQQMKHPRDMGAPEVEAFLTMLATERRISSSSHNQALSALLFLYREVLVIQLPWMDDIKRPNYTKRIPTVLTRDEVSAVLVGMEGTIGVVARLLYGTGMRLMEGLRLRVKDVDFDRHVIVVREAKGNKDRVVMLPHSLVEPLRAQMRSARAQWEADRRDQCGGVDVPHALEKKYPRVGQTWGWFWLFPSPTLAVDPATGVVRRHHLYEDRLPRAIRKAVRAAGIVKHVSAHTLRHSFATHLLQAGTDIRTVQELLGHSDVSTTMIYTHVLKVAAGGTASPLDALAPPPVAKEPEVAYA
;
A
#
# COMPACT_ATOMS: atom_id res chain seq x y z
N MET A 1 -16.55 9.50 -29.44
CA MET A 1 -16.04 8.43 -28.54
C MET A 1 -14.92 7.72 -29.25
N ASN A 2 -13.66 7.88 -28.79
CA ASN A 2 -12.51 7.17 -29.38
C ASN A 2 -12.59 5.70 -28.97
N THR A 3 -13.11 4.86 -29.85
CA THR A 3 -13.05 3.40 -29.69
C THR A 3 -11.58 2.97 -29.77
N ARG A 4 -10.95 2.73 -28.63
CA ARG A 4 -9.62 2.14 -28.60
C ARG A 4 -9.69 0.78 -29.28
N ILE A 5 -9.07 0.65 -30.46
CA ILE A 5 -8.92 -0.63 -31.15
C ILE A 5 -7.94 -1.46 -30.30
N LEU A 6 -8.48 -2.41 -29.54
CA LEU A 6 -7.66 -3.33 -28.76
C LEU A 6 -7.14 -4.45 -29.67
N PRO A 7 -5.89 -4.91 -29.52
CA PRO A 7 -5.36 -6.01 -30.31
C PRO A 7 -6.16 -7.30 -30.01
N PRO A 8 -6.27 -8.20 -30.99
CA PRO A 8 -6.93 -9.48 -30.80
C PRO A 8 -6.22 -10.31 -29.73
N LEU A 9 -6.98 -11.03 -28.92
CA LEU A 9 -6.47 -11.96 -27.92
C LEU A 9 -5.97 -13.24 -28.60
N ARG A 10 -4.81 -13.74 -28.17
CA ARG A 10 -4.18 -14.96 -28.73
C ARG A 10 -4.52 -16.20 -27.93
N SER A 11 -4.80 -16.05 -26.65
CA SER A 11 -5.10 -17.15 -25.74
C SER A 11 -6.47 -17.77 -26.02
N ALA A 12 -6.55 -19.11 -26.04
CA ALA A 12 -7.81 -19.81 -26.26
C ALA A 12 -8.69 -19.84 -24.98
N ARG A 13 -8.07 -19.95 -23.79
CA ARG A 13 -8.80 -20.06 -22.51
C ARG A 13 -9.17 -18.70 -21.96
N LEU A 14 -10.40 -18.53 -21.51
CA LEU A 14 -10.93 -17.25 -21.00
C LEU A 14 -10.04 -16.62 -19.92
N LEU A 15 -9.60 -17.38 -18.93
CA LEU A 15 -8.76 -16.82 -17.85
C LEU A 15 -7.36 -16.40 -18.33
N ASP A 16 -6.85 -17.01 -19.38
CA ASP A 16 -5.59 -16.60 -20.00
C ASP A 16 -5.79 -15.35 -20.85
N GLN A 17 -6.96 -15.21 -21.52
CA GLN A 17 -7.37 -13.97 -22.17
C GLN A 17 -7.46 -12.80 -21.17
N VAL A 18 -8.00 -13.04 -19.97
CA VAL A 18 -8.04 -12.04 -18.89
C VAL A 18 -6.62 -11.60 -18.50
N ARG A 19 -5.67 -12.56 -18.34
CA ARG A 19 -4.26 -12.24 -18.04
C ARG A 19 -3.61 -11.45 -19.17
N GLU A 20 -3.78 -11.93 -20.40
CA GLU A 20 -3.22 -11.28 -21.59
C GLU A 20 -3.68 -9.82 -21.70
N ARG A 21 -4.97 -9.57 -21.53
CA ARG A 21 -5.56 -8.24 -21.58
C ARG A 21 -5.12 -7.36 -20.43
N ALA A 22 -5.05 -7.88 -19.19
CA ALA A 22 -4.60 -7.15 -18.03
C ALA A 22 -3.12 -6.70 -18.19
N ARG A 23 -2.27 -7.58 -18.73
CA ARG A 23 -0.86 -7.27 -19.02
C ARG A 23 -0.71 -6.26 -20.16
N TYR A 24 -1.50 -6.40 -21.21
CA TYR A 24 -1.53 -5.41 -22.31
C TYR A 24 -1.91 -4.01 -21.81
N LEU A 25 -2.86 -3.91 -20.88
CA LEU A 25 -3.28 -2.65 -20.27
C LEU A 25 -2.38 -2.22 -19.09
N HIS A 26 -1.24 -2.87 -18.88
CA HIS A 26 -0.26 -2.58 -17.83
C HIS A 26 -0.84 -2.61 -16.40
N TYR A 27 -1.81 -3.49 -16.15
CA TYR A 27 -2.32 -3.67 -14.80
C TYR A 27 -1.29 -4.39 -13.91
N SER A 28 -1.28 -4.03 -12.62
CA SER A 28 -0.40 -4.70 -11.66
C SER A 28 -0.75 -6.18 -11.50
N LEU A 29 0.24 -7.01 -11.15
CA LEU A 29 0.02 -8.43 -10.83
C LEU A 29 -1.01 -8.62 -9.71
N SER A 30 -1.10 -7.68 -8.76
CA SER A 30 -2.10 -7.68 -7.70
C SER A 30 -3.52 -7.50 -8.28
N THR A 31 -3.69 -6.56 -9.21
CA THR A 31 -4.96 -6.33 -9.91
C THR A 31 -5.35 -7.55 -10.76
N GLU A 32 -4.38 -8.11 -11.51
CA GLU A 32 -4.59 -9.34 -12.30
C GLU A 32 -5.10 -10.48 -11.42
N LYS A 33 -4.44 -10.74 -10.28
CA LYS A 33 -4.85 -11.77 -9.32
C LYS A 33 -6.24 -11.53 -8.75
N ALA A 34 -6.55 -10.30 -8.37
CA ALA A 34 -7.85 -9.93 -7.82
C ALA A 34 -8.97 -10.10 -8.86
N TYR A 35 -8.74 -9.67 -10.10
CA TYR A 35 -9.72 -9.84 -11.19
C TYR A 35 -9.95 -11.30 -11.53
N LEU A 36 -8.88 -12.09 -11.63
CA LEU A 36 -9.01 -13.55 -11.83
C LEU A 36 -9.77 -14.23 -10.68
N TYR A 37 -9.58 -13.80 -9.44
CA TYR A 37 -10.31 -14.32 -8.29
C TYR A 37 -11.81 -14.08 -8.45
N TRP A 38 -12.25 -12.84 -8.69
CA TRP A 38 -13.65 -12.46 -8.80
C TRP A 38 -14.32 -13.09 -10.02
N ILE A 39 -13.64 -13.12 -11.17
CA ILE A 39 -14.14 -13.75 -12.40
C ILE A 39 -14.33 -15.25 -12.19
N ARG A 40 -13.36 -15.94 -11.59
CA ARG A 40 -13.51 -17.37 -11.25
C ARG A 40 -14.65 -17.60 -10.28
N PHE A 41 -14.81 -16.74 -9.29
CA PHE A 41 -15.90 -16.87 -8.33
C PHE A 41 -17.25 -16.69 -9.02
N PHE A 42 -17.40 -15.69 -9.86
CA PHE A 42 -18.61 -15.47 -10.67
C PHE A 42 -18.96 -16.70 -11.52
N ILE A 43 -18.01 -17.22 -12.30
CA ILE A 43 -18.22 -18.40 -13.16
C ILE A 43 -18.63 -19.64 -12.33
N ARG A 44 -17.96 -19.88 -11.20
CA ARG A 44 -18.28 -21.02 -10.32
C ARG A 44 -19.66 -20.88 -9.68
N TRP A 45 -20.02 -19.70 -9.25
CA TRP A 45 -21.33 -19.43 -8.65
C TRP A 45 -22.46 -19.62 -9.67
N GLN A 46 -22.20 -19.29 -10.92
CA GLN A 46 -23.11 -19.53 -12.06
C GLN A 46 -22.95 -20.94 -12.66
N GLN A 47 -22.59 -21.94 -11.84
CA GLN A 47 -22.50 -23.36 -12.23
C GLN A 47 -21.66 -23.61 -13.49
N MET A 48 -20.54 -22.89 -13.63
CA MET A 48 -19.60 -23.00 -14.75
C MET A 48 -20.16 -22.54 -16.12
N LYS A 49 -21.28 -21.81 -16.13
CA LYS A 49 -21.81 -21.19 -17.35
C LYS A 49 -20.78 -20.23 -17.94
N HIS A 50 -20.64 -20.22 -19.28
CA HIS A 50 -19.66 -19.33 -19.91
C HIS A 50 -20.14 -17.86 -19.86
N PRO A 51 -19.30 -16.87 -19.53
CA PRO A 51 -19.72 -15.47 -19.41
C PRO A 51 -20.34 -14.85 -20.66
N ARG A 52 -20.05 -15.36 -21.86
CA ARG A 52 -20.74 -14.95 -23.11
C ARG A 52 -22.22 -15.27 -23.11
N ASP A 53 -22.61 -16.30 -22.37
CA ASP A 53 -24.00 -16.79 -22.30
C ASP A 53 -24.72 -16.20 -21.07
N MET A 54 -24.12 -15.22 -20.40
CA MET A 54 -24.64 -14.54 -19.23
C MET A 54 -24.78 -13.04 -19.50
N GLY A 55 -25.77 -12.43 -18.91
CA GLY A 55 -26.08 -11.01 -19.11
C GLY A 55 -26.28 -10.24 -17.80
N ALA A 56 -27.15 -9.23 -17.86
CA ALA A 56 -27.51 -8.40 -16.75
C ALA A 56 -28.02 -9.20 -15.53
N PRO A 57 -28.98 -10.11 -15.68
CA PRO A 57 -29.57 -10.79 -14.53
C PRO A 57 -28.55 -11.58 -13.72
N GLU A 58 -27.63 -12.28 -14.41
CA GLU A 58 -26.62 -13.09 -13.74
C GLU A 58 -25.58 -12.24 -12.99
N VAL A 59 -25.18 -11.10 -13.57
CA VAL A 59 -24.23 -10.18 -12.91
C VAL A 59 -24.89 -9.50 -11.72
N GLU A 60 -26.12 -9.00 -11.86
CA GLU A 60 -26.86 -8.36 -10.76
C GLU A 60 -27.13 -9.34 -9.62
N ALA A 61 -27.57 -10.57 -9.94
CA ALA A 61 -27.80 -11.62 -8.95
C ALA A 61 -26.50 -11.95 -8.19
N PHE A 62 -25.35 -12.05 -8.87
CA PHE A 62 -24.07 -12.27 -8.23
C PHE A 62 -23.66 -11.12 -7.31
N LEU A 63 -23.77 -9.87 -7.77
CA LEU A 63 -23.44 -8.69 -6.96
C LEU A 63 -24.38 -8.56 -5.76
N THR A 64 -25.66 -8.86 -5.93
CA THR A 64 -26.64 -8.88 -4.85
C THR A 64 -26.30 -9.95 -3.81
N MET A 65 -25.99 -11.17 -4.24
CA MET A 65 -25.54 -12.26 -3.35
C MET A 65 -24.29 -11.84 -2.55
N LEU A 66 -23.32 -11.19 -3.20
CA LEU A 66 -22.14 -10.69 -2.50
C LEU A 66 -22.49 -9.67 -1.41
N ALA A 67 -23.47 -8.80 -1.67
CA ALA A 67 -23.89 -7.77 -0.72
C ALA A 67 -24.76 -8.33 0.41
N THR A 68 -25.75 -9.17 0.10
CA THR A 68 -26.79 -9.63 1.03
C THR A 68 -26.39 -10.88 1.81
N GLU A 69 -25.92 -11.91 1.10
CA GLU A 69 -25.58 -13.21 1.71
C GLU A 69 -24.17 -13.21 2.27
N ARG A 70 -23.18 -12.78 1.46
CA ARG A 70 -21.77 -12.74 1.86
C ARG A 70 -21.40 -11.53 2.70
N ARG A 71 -22.23 -10.49 2.71
CA ARG A 71 -22.05 -9.25 3.48
C ARG A 71 -20.63 -8.67 3.33
N ILE A 72 -20.08 -8.73 2.12
CA ILE A 72 -18.74 -8.22 1.84
C ILE A 72 -18.70 -6.69 1.98
N SER A 73 -17.50 -6.14 2.23
CA SER A 73 -17.34 -4.69 2.32
C SER A 73 -17.65 -3.99 0.97
N SER A 74 -18.08 -2.73 1.02
CA SER A 74 -18.30 -1.91 -0.18
C SER A 74 -17.06 -1.86 -1.09
N SER A 75 -15.86 -1.88 -0.52
CA SER A 75 -14.60 -1.93 -1.27
C SER A 75 -14.44 -3.24 -2.04
N SER A 76 -14.73 -4.38 -1.40
CA SER A 76 -14.68 -5.70 -2.05
C SER A 76 -15.74 -5.83 -3.14
N HIS A 77 -16.95 -5.30 -2.89
CA HIS A 77 -18.03 -5.26 -3.87
C HIS A 77 -17.63 -4.44 -5.11
N ASN A 78 -17.08 -3.24 -4.91
CA ASN A 78 -16.58 -2.41 -6.00
C ASN A 78 -15.42 -3.08 -6.78
N GLN A 79 -14.59 -3.88 -6.11
CA GLN A 79 -13.53 -4.64 -6.77
C GLN A 79 -14.11 -5.77 -7.64
N ALA A 80 -15.14 -6.49 -7.14
CA ALA A 80 -15.85 -7.51 -7.91
C ALA A 80 -16.52 -6.90 -9.15
N LEU A 81 -17.25 -5.80 -8.98
CA LEU A 81 -17.87 -5.07 -10.10
C LEU A 81 -16.82 -4.64 -11.13
N SER A 82 -15.70 -4.06 -10.69
CA SER A 82 -14.62 -3.65 -11.60
C SER A 82 -14.02 -4.84 -12.37
N ALA A 83 -13.90 -6.01 -11.74
CA ALA A 83 -13.43 -7.22 -12.40
C ALA A 83 -14.40 -7.72 -13.46
N LEU A 84 -15.73 -7.67 -13.22
CA LEU A 84 -16.74 -8.04 -14.18
C LEU A 84 -16.84 -7.03 -15.32
N LEU A 85 -16.79 -5.72 -15.02
CA LEU A 85 -16.70 -4.68 -16.06
C LEU A 85 -15.50 -4.90 -16.97
N PHE A 86 -14.34 -5.20 -16.40
CA PHE A 86 -13.13 -5.53 -17.17
C PHE A 86 -13.34 -6.78 -18.05
N LEU A 87 -13.95 -7.84 -17.51
CA LEU A 87 -14.22 -9.06 -18.25
C LEU A 87 -15.09 -8.78 -19.49
N TYR A 88 -16.22 -8.12 -19.29
CA TYR A 88 -17.18 -7.89 -20.38
C TYR A 88 -16.68 -6.85 -21.39
N ARG A 89 -16.13 -5.71 -20.95
CA ARG A 89 -15.72 -4.62 -21.83
C ARG A 89 -14.40 -4.89 -22.55
N GLU A 90 -13.40 -5.35 -21.79
CA GLU A 90 -12.03 -5.42 -22.31
C GLU A 90 -11.66 -6.79 -22.87
N VAL A 91 -12.25 -7.88 -22.35
CA VAL A 91 -11.91 -9.25 -22.75
C VAL A 91 -12.92 -9.81 -23.73
N LEU A 92 -14.21 -9.77 -23.42
CA LEU A 92 -15.28 -10.30 -24.25
C LEU A 92 -15.75 -9.34 -25.33
N VAL A 93 -15.45 -8.05 -25.16
CA VAL A 93 -15.87 -6.94 -26.03
C VAL A 93 -17.41 -6.91 -26.18
N ILE A 94 -18.11 -7.14 -25.08
CA ILE A 94 -19.57 -7.10 -24.98
C ILE A 94 -19.96 -5.82 -24.25
N GLN A 95 -20.75 -4.99 -24.88
CA GLN A 95 -21.32 -3.81 -24.22
C GLN A 95 -22.55 -4.23 -23.41
N LEU A 96 -22.53 -3.86 -22.14
CA LEU A 96 -23.64 -4.05 -21.22
C LEU A 96 -24.06 -2.65 -20.72
N PRO A 97 -24.92 -1.93 -21.46
CA PRO A 97 -25.26 -0.52 -21.17
C PRO A 97 -25.70 -0.28 -19.72
N TRP A 98 -26.48 -1.22 -19.17
CA TRP A 98 -26.98 -1.17 -17.79
C TRP A 98 -25.87 -1.30 -16.72
N MET A 99 -24.68 -1.80 -17.06
CA MET A 99 -23.56 -1.86 -16.09
C MET A 99 -23.02 -0.48 -15.71
N ASP A 100 -23.29 0.54 -16.49
CA ASP A 100 -22.96 1.93 -16.14
C ASP A 100 -23.91 2.48 -15.10
N ASP A 101 -25.14 1.98 -15.03
CA ASP A 101 -26.20 2.38 -14.11
C ASP A 101 -26.13 1.65 -12.76
N ILE A 102 -25.26 0.62 -12.62
CA ILE A 102 -25.09 -0.07 -11.33
C ILE A 102 -24.57 0.91 -10.29
N LYS A 103 -25.44 1.24 -9.34
CA LYS A 103 -25.07 2.08 -8.20
C LYS A 103 -23.96 1.41 -7.40
N ARG A 104 -22.80 2.04 -7.38
CA ARG A 104 -21.71 1.60 -6.52
C ARG A 104 -22.10 1.83 -5.06
N PRO A 105 -21.91 0.84 -4.18
CA PRO A 105 -22.16 1.05 -2.76
C PRO A 105 -21.39 2.28 -2.26
N ASN A 106 -22.06 3.14 -1.49
CA ASN A 106 -21.42 4.29 -0.89
C ASN A 106 -20.27 3.86 0.01
N TYR A 107 -19.10 4.39 -0.26
CA TYR A 107 -17.92 4.15 0.56
C TYR A 107 -17.99 5.05 1.80
N THR A 108 -18.20 4.45 2.97
CA THR A 108 -18.07 5.18 4.23
C THR A 108 -16.60 5.47 4.49
N LYS A 109 -16.19 6.73 4.38
CA LYS A 109 -14.84 7.17 4.75
C LYS A 109 -14.67 6.98 6.26
N ARG A 110 -13.87 5.99 6.65
CA ARG A 110 -13.49 5.83 8.06
C ARG A 110 -12.34 6.74 8.39
N ILE A 111 -12.38 7.38 9.56
CA ILE A 111 -11.24 8.13 10.06
C ILE A 111 -10.06 7.16 10.26
N PRO A 112 -8.89 7.43 9.68
CA PRO A 112 -7.75 6.53 9.81
C PRO A 112 -7.24 6.51 11.26
N THR A 113 -6.79 5.34 11.70
CA THR A 113 -6.08 5.21 12.97
C THR A 113 -4.77 5.96 12.91
N VAL A 114 -4.54 6.84 13.87
CA VAL A 114 -3.29 7.57 14.09
C VAL A 114 -2.74 7.19 15.46
N LEU A 115 -1.44 6.93 15.53
CA LEU A 115 -0.71 6.70 16.77
C LEU A 115 -0.23 8.03 17.34
N THR A 116 -0.12 8.14 18.65
CA THR A 116 0.63 9.22 19.28
C THR A 116 2.13 9.06 19.01
N ARG A 117 2.94 10.09 19.30
CA ARG A 117 4.40 10.01 19.15
C ARG A 117 5.00 8.94 20.05
N ASP A 118 4.50 8.79 21.27
CA ASP A 118 4.94 7.79 22.24
C ASP A 118 4.56 6.38 21.80
N GLU A 119 3.33 6.17 21.28
CA GLU A 119 2.91 4.90 20.72
C GLU A 119 3.76 4.49 19.50
N VAL A 120 4.09 5.45 18.61
CA VAL A 120 5.01 5.20 17.49
C VAL A 120 6.38 4.79 18.00
N SER A 121 6.93 5.53 18.98
CA SER A 121 8.22 5.24 19.59
C SER A 121 8.24 3.83 20.16
N ALA A 122 7.24 3.46 20.97
CA ALA A 122 7.12 2.14 21.58
C ALA A 122 7.08 1.01 20.53
N VAL A 123 6.31 1.19 19.45
CA VAL A 123 6.25 0.22 18.35
C VAL A 123 7.61 0.09 17.66
N LEU A 124 8.27 1.21 17.35
CA LEU A 124 9.55 1.22 16.63
C LEU A 124 10.70 0.66 17.47
N VAL A 125 10.71 0.91 18.79
CA VAL A 125 11.69 0.32 19.72
C VAL A 125 11.55 -1.21 19.78
N GLY A 126 10.33 -1.72 19.75
CA GLY A 126 10.05 -3.15 19.72
C GLY A 126 10.38 -3.85 18.38
N MET A 127 10.96 -3.14 17.41
CA MET A 127 11.27 -3.68 16.08
C MET A 127 12.76 -3.56 15.78
N GLU A 128 13.43 -4.70 15.65
CA GLU A 128 14.87 -4.79 15.43
C GLU A 128 15.25 -5.22 14.00
N GLY A 129 16.55 -5.16 13.69
CA GLY A 129 17.14 -5.61 12.44
C GLY A 129 16.57 -4.89 11.21
N THR A 130 16.67 -5.52 10.05
CA THR A 130 16.23 -4.96 8.76
C THR A 130 14.76 -4.49 8.79
N ILE A 131 13.88 -5.26 9.46
CA ILE A 131 12.45 -4.92 9.55
C ILE A 131 12.24 -3.64 10.39
N GLY A 132 13.01 -3.46 11.45
CA GLY A 132 12.99 -2.23 12.26
C GLY A 132 13.45 -1.01 11.45
N VAL A 133 14.48 -1.17 10.61
CA VAL A 133 14.93 -0.10 9.69
C VAL A 133 13.82 0.24 8.68
N VAL A 134 13.17 -0.76 8.09
CA VAL A 134 12.02 -0.55 7.19
C VAL A 134 10.89 0.19 7.89
N ALA A 135 10.50 -0.21 9.11
CA ALA A 135 9.42 0.45 9.85
C ALA A 135 9.73 1.92 10.15
N ARG A 136 10.96 2.21 10.62
CA ARG A 136 11.44 3.59 10.85
C ARG A 136 11.46 4.40 9.56
N LEU A 137 11.88 3.79 8.44
CA LEU A 137 11.89 4.44 7.13
C LEU A 137 10.46 4.82 6.70
N LEU A 138 9.49 3.91 6.81
CA LEU A 138 8.10 4.20 6.44
C LEU A 138 7.49 5.31 7.29
N TYR A 139 7.76 5.33 8.60
CA TYR A 139 7.31 6.42 9.46
C TYR A 139 8.06 7.73 9.18
N GLY A 140 9.38 7.68 8.98
CA GLY A 140 10.19 8.90 8.80
C GLY A 140 10.04 9.58 7.44
N THR A 141 9.45 8.88 6.44
CA THR A 141 9.33 9.39 5.06
C THR A 141 7.89 9.38 4.52
N GLY A 142 6.99 8.72 5.23
CA GLY A 142 5.61 8.54 4.76
C GLY A 142 5.46 7.63 3.53
N MET A 143 6.48 6.88 3.13
CA MET A 143 6.40 5.95 2.00
C MET A 143 5.34 4.87 2.22
N ARG A 144 4.78 4.34 1.11
CA ARG A 144 4.01 3.10 1.14
C ARG A 144 4.94 1.91 1.36
N LEU A 145 4.40 0.81 1.94
CA LEU A 145 5.19 -0.40 2.21
C LEU A 145 6.01 -0.85 1.00
N MET A 146 5.36 -1.02 -0.14
CA MET A 146 6.03 -1.50 -1.35
C MET A 146 7.02 -0.49 -1.94
N GLU A 147 6.80 0.80 -1.75
CA GLU A 147 7.77 1.83 -2.14
C GLU A 147 9.06 1.69 -1.33
N GLY A 148 8.95 1.51 0.00
CA GLY A 148 10.10 1.29 0.87
C GLY A 148 10.84 -0.02 0.59
N LEU A 149 10.10 -1.14 0.40
CA LEU A 149 10.71 -2.44 0.11
C LEU A 149 11.39 -2.52 -1.25
N ARG A 150 10.92 -1.76 -2.24
CA ARG A 150 11.45 -1.73 -3.60
C ARG A 150 12.55 -0.71 -3.82
N LEU A 151 13.03 -0.03 -2.78
CA LEU A 151 14.17 0.87 -2.90
C LEU A 151 15.40 0.13 -3.44
N ARG A 152 16.07 0.77 -4.38
CA ARG A 152 17.35 0.34 -4.91
C ARG A 152 18.48 1.10 -4.21
N VAL A 153 19.67 0.55 -4.27
CA VAL A 153 20.87 1.21 -3.71
C VAL A 153 21.03 2.63 -4.27
N LYS A 154 20.83 2.81 -5.58
CA LYS A 154 20.95 4.11 -6.27
C LYS A 154 19.88 5.14 -5.89
N ASP A 155 18.83 4.73 -5.19
CA ASP A 155 17.72 5.63 -4.86
C ASP A 155 17.94 6.40 -3.55
N VAL A 156 19.02 6.10 -2.82
CA VAL A 156 19.39 6.77 -1.56
C VAL A 156 20.60 7.66 -1.80
N ASP A 157 20.42 8.95 -1.60
CA ASP A 157 21.49 9.95 -1.66
C ASP A 157 21.78 10.44 -0.23
N PHE A 158 22.91 9.98 0.34
CA PHE A 158 23.31 10.33 1.69
C PHE A 158 23.87 11.75 1.79
N ASP A 159 24.45 12.27 0.71
CA ASP A 159 25.09 13.59 0.71
C ASP A 159 24.02 14.69 0.67
N ARG A 160 22.96 14.48 -0.12
CA ARG A 160 21.83 15.39 -0.21
C ARG A 160 20.74 15.13 0.82
N HIS A 161 20.86 14.08 1.63
CA HIS A 161 19.85 13.63 2.58
C HIS A 161 18.46 13.41 1.94
N VAL A 162 18.41 12.76 0.79
CA VAL A 162 17.16 12.47 0.08
C VAL A 162 17.05 11.03 -0.38
N ILE A 163 15.82 10.60 -0.58
CA ILE A 163 15.47 9.30 -1.18
C ILE A 163 14.56 9.55 -2.38
N VAL A 164 14.89 8.95 -3.51
CA VAL A 164 14.06 9.00 -4.72
C VAL A 164 13.12 7.80 -4.73
N VAL A 165 11.84 8.05 -4.58
CA VAL A 165 10.79 7.03 -4.66
C VAL A 165 10.33 6.93 -6.10
N ARG A 166 10.63 5.80 -6.75
CA ARG A 166 10.32 5.58 -8.17
C ARG A 166 9.04 4.81 -8.36
N GLU A 167 8.41 5.02 -9.53
CA GLU A 167 7.20 4.29 -9.96
C GLU A 167 6.10 4.25 -8.88
N ALA A 168 5.92 5.36 -8.16
CA ALA A 168 4.86 5.47 -7.19
C ALA A 168 3.48 5.36 -7.88
N LYS A 169 2.40 5.27 -7.11
CA LYS A 169 1.04 5.17 -7.64
C LYS A 169 0.79 6.25 -8.71
N GLY A 170 0.50 5.83 -9.95
CA GLY A 170 0.35 6.71 -11.12
C GLY A 170 1.66 6.92 -11.90
N ASN A 171 2.67 6.10 -11.68
CA ASN A 171 3.96 6.13 -12.41
C ASN A 171 4.71 7.48 -12.31
N LYS A 172 4.62 8.13 -11.13
CA LYS A 172 5.30 9.40 -10.86
C LYS A 172 6.42 9.18 -9.83
N ASP A 173 7.60 9.67 -10.15
CA ASP A 173 8.69 9.72 -9.19
C ASP A 173 8.49 10.90 -8.22
N ARG A 174 8.97 10.76 -6.99
CA ARG A 174 9.04 11.85 -6.03
C ARG A 174 10.28 11.72 -5.17
N VAL A 175 10.70 12.85 -4.60
CA VAL A 175 11.81 12.91 -3.65
C VAL A 175 11.23 13.09 -2.25
N VAL A 176 11.76 12.34 -1.28
CA VAL A 176 11.43 12.48 0.14
C VAL A 176 12.71 12.69 0.95
N MET A 177 12.58 13.28 2.14
CA MET A 177 13.71 13.45 3.05
C MET A 177 14.28 12.11 3.51
N LEU A 178 15.59 12.03 3.69
CA LEU A 178 16.26 10.98 4.46
C LEU A 178 16.45 11.50 5.90
N PRO A 179 15.74 10.95 6.91
CA PRO A 179 15.91 11.37 8.30
C PRO A 179 17.36 11.13 8.77
N HIS A 180 17.94 12.11 9.47
CA HIS A 180 19.31 12.00 9.97
C HIS A 180 19.53 10.76 10.86
N SER A 181 18.55 10.40 11.69
CA SER A 181 18.58 9.20 12.54
C SER A 181 18.63 7.88 11.77
N LEU A 182 18.30 7.90 10.46
CA LEU A 182 18.33 6.72 9.59
C LEU A 182 19.61 6.60 8.76
N VAL A 183 20.47 7.62 8.75
CA VAL A 183 21.70 7.60 7.93
C VAL A 183 22.55 6.38 8.27
N GLU A 184 22.96 6.22 9.54
CA GLU A 184 23.81 5.08 9.94
C GLU A 184 23.11 3.73 9.86
N PRO A 185 21.83 3.58 10.29
CA PRO A 185 21.10 2.33 10.07
C PRO A 185 21.00 1.92 8.58
N LEU A 186 20.79 2.89 7.68
CA LEU A 186 20.72 2.59 6.24
C LEU A 186 22.09 2.31 5.64
N ARG A 187 23.16 2.98 6.09
CA ARG A 187 24.53 2.63 5.71
C ARG A 187 24.90 1.21 6.14
N ALA A 188 24.51 0.81 7.36
CA ALA A 188 24.70 -0.56 7.84
C ALA A 188 23.91 -1.57 7.01
N GLN A 189 22.63 -1.25 6.70
CA GLN A 189 21.80 -2.08 5.81
C GLN A 189 22.41 -2.18 4.40
N MET A 190 22.96 -1.10 3.87
CA MET A 190 23.62 -1.07 2.57
C MET A 190 24.88 -1.93 2.55
N ARG A 191 25.67 -1.95 3.64
CA ARG A 191 26.83 -2.89 3.78
C ARG A 191 26.35 -4.34 3.76
N SER A 192 25.27 -4.68 4.48
CA SER A 192 24.69 -6.03 4.47
C SER A 192 24.18 -6.41 3.07
N ALA A 193 23.49 -5.49 2.39
CA ALA A 193 23.02 -5.70 1.02
C ALA A 193 24.21 -5.88 0.05
N ARG A 194 25.33 -5.17 0.28
CA ARG A 194 26.56 -5.30 -0.53
C ARG A 194 27.16 -6.70 -0.41
N ALA A 195 27.29 -7.20 0.81
CA ALA A 195 27.78 -8.56 1.05
C ALA A 195 26.91 -9.63 0.35
N GLN A 196 25.56 -9.45 0.40
CA GLN A 196 24.64 -10.34 -0.31
C GLN A 196 24.79 -10.22 -1.84
N TRP A 197 24.92 -9.01 -2.36
CA TRP A 197 25.13 -8.79 -3.78
C TRP A 197 26.44 -9.45 -4.27
N GLU A 198 27.54 -9.34 -3.51
CA GLU A 198 28.82 -9.97 -3.83
C GLU A 198 28.71 -11.49 -3.82
N ALA A 199 27.99 -12.08 -2.85
CA ALA A 199 27.70 -13.51 -2.83
C ALA A 199 26.93 -13.94 -4.07
N ASP A 200 25.84 -13.22 -4.41
CA ASP A 200 25.04 -13.50 -5.61
C ASP A 200 25.86 -13.38 -6.91
N ARG A 201 26.87 -12.50 -6.95
CA ARG A 201 27.77 -12.39 -8.13
C ARG A 201 28.72 -13.56 -8.22
N ARG A 202 29.27 -14.04 -7.09
CA ARG A 202 30.11 -15.27 -7.05
C ARG A 202 29.33 -16.50 -7.50
N ASP A 203 28.08 -16.60 -7.04
CA ASP A 203 27.18 -17.73 -7.34
C ASP A 203 26.51 -17.59 -8.73
N GLN A 204 26.87 -16.61 -9.52
CA GLN A 204 26.35 -16.35 -10.87
C GLN A 204 24.81 -16.22 -10.94
N CYS A 205 24.19 -15.75 -9.87
CA CYS A 205 22.73 -15.53 -9.82
C CYS A 205 22.29 -14.52 -10.89
N GLY A 206 21.07 -14.67 -11.42
CA GLY A 206 20.51 -13.87 -12.52
C GLY A 206 20.30 -12.37 -12.24
N GLY A 207 20.72 -11.90 -11.05
CA GLY A 207 20.59 -10.49 -10.64
C GLY A 207 19.25 -10.20 -10.01
N VAL A 208 18.76 -8.98 -10.23
CA VAL A 208 17.44 -8.51 -9.75
C VAL A 208 16.55 -8.20 -10.95
N ASP A 209 15.23 -8.21 -10.71
CA ASP A 209 14.27 -7.76 -11.71
C ASP A 209 14.44 -6.25 -11.98
N VAL A 210 14.32 -5.87 -13.24
CA VAL A 210 14.39 -4.48 -13.72
C VAL A 210 13.30 -4.26 -14.76
N PRO A 211 12.91 -3.00 -15.07
CA PRO A 211 11.93 -2.74 -16.12
C PRO A 211 12.32 -3.40 -17.46
N HIS A 212 11.40 -4.14 -18.06
CA HIS A 212 11.64 -4.96 -19.28
C HIS A 212 12.33 -4.20 -20.41
N ALA A 213 11.96 -2.94 -20.66
CA ALA A 213 12.59 -2.12 -21.69
C ALA A 213 14.07 -1.88 -21.38
N LEU A 214 14.41 -1.70 -20.11
CA LEU A 214 15.79 -1.48 -19.67
C LEU A 214 16.60 -2.77 -19.73
N GLU A 215 16.03 -3.91 -19.32
CA GLU A 215 16.69 -5.22 -19.41
C GLU A 215 17.02 -5.57 -20.86
N LYS A 216 16.09 -5.28 -21.78
CA LYS A 216 16.30 -5.50 -23.22
C LYS A 216 17.41 -4.61 -23.77
N LYS A 217 17.50 -3.35 -23.33
CA LYS A 217 18.54 -2.40 -23.77
C LYS A 217 19.90 -2.69 -23.12
N TYR A 218 19.89 -3.10 -21.85
CA TYR A 218 21.08 -3.35 -21.05
C TYR A 218 20.95 -4.70 -20.30
N PRO A 219 21.23 -5.84 -20.95
CA PRO A 219 20.94 -7.19 -20.40
C PRO A 219 21.58 -7.50 -19.04
N ARG A 220 22.68 -6.83 -18.69
CA ARG A 220 23.39 -7.03 -17.42
C ARG A 220 23.06 -5.99 -16.34
N VAL A 221 22.16 -5.07 -16.61
CA VAL A 221 21.87 -3.96 -15.67
C VAL A 221 21.33 -4.46 -14.32
N GLY A 222 20.54 -5.52 -14.31
CA GLY A 222 20.04 -6.16 -13.08
C GLY A 222 21.15 -6.80 -12.22
N GLN A 223 22.36 -6.95 -12.74
CA GLN A 223 23.51 -7.48 -12.01
C GLN A 223 24.37 -6.38 -11.39
N THR A 224 24.11 -5.12 -11.70
CA THR A 224 24.91 -3.99 -11.20
C THR A 224 24.50 -3.61 -9.79
N TRP A 225 25.45 -3.12 -8.99
CA TRP A 225 25.24 -2.73 -7.61
C TRP A 225 24.14 -1.67 -7.44
N GLY A 226 24.13 -0.62 -8.27
CA GLY A 226 23.15 0.45 -8.18
C GLY A 226 21.70 -0.01 -8.34
N TRP A 227 21.45 -1.10 -9.08
CA TRP A 227 20.12 -1.66 -9.27
C TRP A 227 19.74 -2.70 -8.20
N PHE A 228 20.68 -3.13 -7.37
CA PHE A 228 20.40 -4.10 -6.32
C PHE A 228 19.41 -3.54 -5.29
N TRP A 229 18.66 -4.42 -4.64
CA TRP A 229 17.71 -4.05 -3.61
C TRP A 229 18.42 -3.54 -2.36
N LEU A 230 17.93 -2.44 -1.78
CA LEU A 230 18.39 -1.97 -0.47
C LEU A 230 18.00 -2.97 0.63
N PHE A 231 16.82 -3.58 0.47
CA PHE A 231 16.29 -4.61 1.37
C PHE A 231 16.11 -5.93 0.59
N PRO A 232 17.18 -6.67 0.31
CA PRO A 232 17.08 -7.94 -0.42
C PRO A 232 16.40 -9.03 0.42
N SER A 233 15.68 -9.93 -0.23
CA SER A 233 15.20 -11.16 0.38
C SER A 233 16.39 -12.04 0.77
N PRO A 234 16.36 -12.77 1.89
CA PRO A 234 17.39 -13.74 2.23
C PRO A 234 17.42 -14.94 1.27
N THR A 235 16.32 -15.23 0.58
CA THR A 235 16.18 -16.36 -0.35
C THR A 235 16.05 -15.87 -1.78
N LEU A 236 16.57 -16.67 -2.72
CA LEU A 236 16.31 -16.51 -4.16
C LEU A 236 14.89 -16.98 -4.48
N ALA A 237 14.33 -16.45 -5.55
CA ALA A 237 13.02 -16.84 -6.07
C ALA A 237 13.06 -16.99 -7.60
N VAL A 238 12.20 -17.88 -8.11
CA VAL A 238 11.99 -18.00 -9.55
C VAL A 238 11.08 -16.87 -10.00
N ASP A 239 11.52 -16.07 -10.96
CA ASP A 239 10.68 -15.06 -11.61
C ASP A 239 9.60 -15.78 -12.41
N PRO A 240 8.31 -15.59 -12.09
CA PRO A 240 7.23 -16.33 -12.75
C PRO A 240 7.02 -15.94 -14.23
N ALA A 241 7.57 -14.81 -14.66
CA ALA A 241 7.45 -14.36 -16.04
C ALA A 241 8.55 -14.93 -16.94
N THR A 242 9.77 -15.07 -16.41
CA THR A 242 10.95 -15.47 -17.20
C THR A 242 11.50 -16.84 -16.82
N GLY A 243 11.11 -17.42 -15.67
CA GLY A 243 11.67 -18.66 -15.14
C GLY A 243 13.08 -18.51 -14.55
N VAL A 244 13.68 -17.31 -14.61
CA VAL A 244 15.04 -17.06 -14.13
C VAL A 244 15.05 -16.97 -12.60
N VAL A 245 16.02 -17.61 -11.96
CA VAL A 245 16.24 -17.48 -10.52
C VAL A 245 16.91 -16.13 -10.23
N ARG A 246 16.25 -15.32 -9.44
CA ARG A 246 16.68 -13.94 -9.13
C ARG A 246 16.59 -13.62 -7.65
N ARG A 247 17.35 -12.60 -7.19
CA ARG A 247 17.16 -11.98 -5.89
C ARG A 247 15.99 -11.02 -5.95
N HIS A 248 14.98 -11.27 -5.10
CA HIS A 248 13.84 -10.37 -4.93
C HIS A 248 14.07 -9.41 -3.74
N HIS A 249 13.23 -8.38 -3.62
CA HIS A 249 13.19 -7.57 -2.39
C HIS A 249 12.58 -8.36 -1.24
N LEU A 250 12.75 -7.87 -0.03
CA LEU A 250 12.16 -8.45 1.18
C LEU A 250 10.64 -8.63 1.02
N TYR A 251 10.11 -9.78 1.44
CA TYR A 251 8.69 -10.08 1.31
C TYR A 251 7.82 -9.15 2.17
N GLU A 252 6.73 -8.67 1.59
CA GLU A 252 5.83 -7.68 2.18
C GLU A 252 5.13 -8.16 3.47
N ASP A 253 4.94 -9.47 3.66
CA ASP A 253 4.25 -10.05 4.81
C ASP A 253 5.08 -10.01 6.11
N ARG A 254 6.39 -9.79 6.03
CA ARG A 254 7.28 -9.72 7.20
C ARG A 254 6.99 -8.52 8.09
N LEU A 255 6.78 -7.34 7.48
CA LEU A 255 6.52 -6.11 8.24
C LEU A 255 5.20 -6.15 9.02
N PRO A 256 4.05 -6.55 8.44
CA PRO A 256 2.81 -6.69 9.20
C PRO A 256 2.90 -7.66 10.38
N ARG A 257 3.67 -8.75 10.26
CA ARG A 257 3.91 -9.68 11.37
C ARG A 257 4.71 -9.04 12.50
N ALA A 258 5.78 -8.30 12.15
CA ALA A 258 6.61 -7.60 13.13
C ALA A 258 5.83 -6.47 13.83
N ILE A 259 5.05 -5.67 13.08
CA ILE A 259 4.18 -4.64 13.64
C ILE A 259 3.21 -5.25 14.67
N ARG A 260 2.50 -6.34 14.32
CA ARG A 260 1.58 -6.98 15.26
C ARG A 260 2.26 -7.45 16.56
N LYS A 261 3.48 -7.99 16.45
CA LYS A 261 4.27 -8.39 17.62
C LYS A 261 4.62 -7.19 18.49
N ALA A 262 5.15 -6.12 17.89
CA ALA A 262 5.56 -4.90 18.61
C ALA A 262 4.36 -4.18 19.25
N VAL A 263 3.24 -4.05 18.55
CA VAL A 263 2.00 -3.45 19.06
C VAL A 263 1.46 -4.20 20.28
N ARG A 264 1.46 -5.54 20.22
CA ARG A 264 1.04 -6.37 21.36
C ARG A 264 1.98 -6.21 22.56
N ALA A 265 3.29 -6.18 22.32
CA ALA A 265 4.29 -5.99 23.38
C ALA A 265 4.18 -4.59 24.00
N ALA A 266 3.82 -3.57 23.23
CA ALA A 266 3.61 -2.21 23.73
C ALA A 266 2.23 -1.99 24.39
N GLY A 267 1.36 -3.00 24.49
CA GLY A 267 0.02 -2.87 25.09
C GLY A 267 -0.93 -1.96 24.31
N ILE A 268 -0.66 -1.69 23.03
CA ILE A 268 -1.47 -0.77 22.22
C ILE A 268 -2.71 -1.51 21.70
N VAL A 269 -3.89 -1.00 22.04
CA VAL A 269 -5.18 -1.60 21.61
C VAL A 269 -5.62 -1.18 20.20
N LYS A 270 -5.00 -0.15 19.62
CA LYS A 270 -5.30 0.33 18.28
C LYS A 270 -4.85 -0.69 17.21
N HIS A 271 -5.64 -0.81 16.12
CA HIS A 271 -5.22 -1.58 14.97
C HIS A 271 -4.12 -0.84 14.19
N VAL A 272 -2.92 -1.40 14.19
CA VAL A 272 -1.73 -0.79 13.56
C VAL A 272 -1.28 -1.59 12.34
N SER A 273 -1.01 -0.90 11.27
CA SER A 273 -0.50 -1.42 10.00
C SER A 273 0.62 -0.51 9.45
N ALA A 274 1.25 -0.90 8.35
CA ALA A 274 2.18 -0.02 7.64
C ALA A 274 1.52 1.31 7.20
N HIS A 275 0.24 1.26 6.84
CA HIS A 275 -0.52 2.49 6.53
C HIS A 275 -0.75 3.37 7.76
N THR A 276 -0.89 2.78 8.94
CA THR A 276 -1.02 3.54 10.20
C THR A 276 0.25 4.34 10.47
N LEU A 277 1.45 3.80 10.22
CA LEU A 277 2.71 4.55 10.33
C LEU A 277 2.73 5.75 9.38
N ARG A 278 2.28 5.57 8.14
CA ARG A 278 2.17 6.66 7.16
C ARG A 278 1.10 7.69 7.54
N HIS A 279 -0.04 7.27 8.10
CA HIS A 279 -1.06 8.18 8.60
C HIS A 279 -0.54 9.01 9.78
N SER A 280 0.18 8.37 10.70
CA SER A 280 0.82 9.05 11.83
C SER A 280 1.89 10.03 11.37
N PHE A 281 2.74 9.67 10.38
CA PHE A 281 3.69 10.60 9.78
C PHE A 281 3.00 11.85 9.23
N ALA A 282 1.96 11.69 8.41
CA ALA A 282 1.23 12.81 7.82
C ALA A 282 0.60 13.71 8.89
N THR A 283 -0.06 13.12 9.88
CA THR A 283 -0.69 13.85 10.97
C THR A 283 0.35 14.59 11.82
N HIS A 284 1.46 13.94 12.16
CA HIS A 284 2.52 14.56 12.97
C HIS A 284 3.25 15.70 12.26
N LEU A 285 3.41 15.64 10.92
CA LEU A 285 3.93 16.76 10.14
C LEU A 285 2.97 17.95 10.17
N LEU A 286 1.69 17.71 9.96
CA LEU A 286 0.68 18.77 10.01
C LEU A 286 0.57 19.37 11.43
N GLN A 287 0.68 18.56 12.49
CA GLN A 287 0.73 19.04 13.89
C GLN A 287 1.99 19.86 14.17
N ALA A 288 3.08 19.60 13.46
CA ALA A 288 4.31 20.39 13.55
C ALA A 288 4.28 21.68 12.70
N GLY A 289 3.15 22.00 12.06
CA GLY A 289 2.97 23.21 11.27
C GLY A 289 3.34 23.09 9.79
N THR A 290 3.68 21.88 9.31
CA THR A 290 3.95 21.68 7.88
C THR A 290 2.66 21.90 7.09
N ASP A 291 2.72 22.66 6.00
CA ASP A 291 1.55 22.91 5.16
C ASP A 291 1.04 21.64 4.44
N ILE A 292 -0.25 21.63 4.13
CA ILE A 292 -0.92 20.43 3.59
C ILE A 292 -0.45 20.07 2.16
N ARG A 293 0.03 21.03 1.39
CA ARG A 293 0.53 20.78 0.03
C ARG A 293 1.86 20.07 0.08
N THR A 294 2.78 20.51 0.95
CA THR A 294 4.04 19.81 1.22
C THR A 294 3.78 18.37 1.68
N VAL A 295 2.84 18.16 2.60
CA VAL A 295 2.46 16.81 3.03
C VAL A 295 1.87 15.99 1.88
N GLN A 296 1.04 16.58 1.03
CA GLN A 296 0.49 15.94 -0.16
C GLN A 296 1.59 15.46 -1.11
N GLU A 297 2.58 16.31 -1.39
CA GLU A 297 3.72 16.01 -2.27
C GLU A 297 4.59 14.88 -1.69
N LEU A 298 4.97 14.97 -0.42
CA LEU A 298 5.75 13.93 0.27
C LEU A 298 5.04 12.57 0.22
N LEU A 299 3.73 12.57 0.41
CA LEU A 299 2.93 11.35 0.33
C LEU A 299 2.70 10.86 -1.11
N GLY A 300 2.84 11.72 -2.12
CA GLY A 300 2.53 11.40 -3.51
C GLY A 300 1.04 11.13 -3.70
N HIS A 301 0.18 12.00 -3.15
CA HIS A 301 -1.26 11.98 -3.38
C HIS A 301 -1.59 12.83 -4.61
N SER A 302 -2.20 12.22 -5.62
CA SER A 302 -2.64 12.93 -6.83
C SER A 302 -3.77 13.91 -6.56
N ASP A 303 -4.56 13.67 -5.51
CA ASP A 303 -5.70 14.49 -5.10
C ASP A 303 -5.53 14.92 -3.64
N VAL A 304 -5.65 16.21 -3.39
CA VAL A 304 -5.56 16.82 -2.05
C VAL A 304 -6.65 16.29 -1.12
N SER A 305 -7.80 15.89 -1.65
CA SER A 305 -8.91 15.30 -0.86
C SER A 305 -8.46 14.05 -0.08
N THR A 306 -7.46 13.33 -0.60
CA THR A 306 -6.84 12.19 0.09
C THR A 306 -6.00 12.64 1.29
N THR A 307 -5.41 13.84 1.25
CA THR A 307 -4.62 14.41 2.35
C THR A 307 -5.52 15.12 3.36
N MET A 308 -6.65 15.67 2.91
CA MET A 308 -7.63 16.34 3.78
C MET A 308 -8.21 15.44 4.88
N ILE A 309 -8.14 14.12 4.74
CA ILE A 309 -8.58 13.19 5.80
C ILE A 309 -7.80 13.38 7.11
N TYR A 310 -6.58 13.89 7.06
CA TYR A 310 -5.74 14.17 8.23
C TYR A 310 -6.13 15.47 8.96
N THR A 311 -6.80 16.41 8.29
CA THR A 311 -7.21 17.69 8.91
C THR A 311 -8.30 17.51 9.96
N HIS A 312 -9.11 16.43 9.88
CA HIS A 312 -10.09 16.11 10.91
C HIS A 312 -9.43 15.82 12.25
N VAL A 313 -8.27 15.15 12.25
CA VAL A 313 -7.52 14.86 13.48
C VAL A 313 -6.92 16.14 14.05
N LEU A 314 -6.51 17.08 13.19
CA LEU A 314 -5.93 18.37 13.63
C LEU A 314 -6.96 19.26 14.31
N LYS A 315 -8.16 19.37 13.77
CA LYS A 315 -9.21 20.24 14.32
C LYS A 315 -9.58 19.89 15.76
N VAL A 316 -9.46 18.63 16.14
CA VAL A 316 -9.79 18.13 17.48
C VAL A 316 -8.55 18.05 18.37
N ALA A 317 -7.41 17.57 17.86
CA ALA A 317 -6.22 17.26 18.66
C ALA A 317 -5.28 18.46 18.90
N ALA A 318 -5.31 19.49 18.05
CA ALA A 318 -4.42 20.65 18.15
C ALA A 318 -5.01 21.85 18.93
N GLY A 319 -6.03 21.61 19.76
CA GLY A 319 -6.66 22.69 20.54
C GLY A 319 -7.50 23.67 19.71
N GLY A 320 -7.81 23.33 18.45
CA GLY A 320 -8.61 24.17 17.56
C GLY A 320 -10.07 24.31 17.99
N THR A 321 -10.55 23.43 18.88
CA THR A 321 -11.87 23.54 19.50
C THR A 321 -11.79 23.00 20.91
N ALA A 322 -11.77 23.89 21.91
CA ALA A 322 -11.86 23.50 23.31
C ALA A 322 -13.25 22.87 23.59
N SER A 323 -13.27 21.84 24.42
CA SER A 323 -14.55 21.28 24.86
C SER A 323 -15.31 22.29 25.71
N PRO A 324 -16.62 22.49 25.49
CA PRO A 324 -17.41 23.28 26.43
C PRO A 324 -17.33 22.78 27.89
N LEU A 325 -17.04 21.50 28.08
CA LEU A 325 -16.82 20.91 29.41
C LEU A 325 -15.59 21.48 30.11
N ASP A 326 -14.51 21.74 29.34
CA ASP A 326 -13.26 22.29 29.90
C ASP A 326 -13.42 23.77 30.33
N ALA A 327 -14.47 24.42 29.88
CA ALA A 327 -14.86 25.78 30.28
C ALA A 327 -15.77 25.82 31.53
N LEU A 328 -16.25 24.66 32.01
CA LEU A 328 -17.03 24.58 33.25
C LEU A 328 -16.09 24.74 34.44
N ALA A 329 -16.45 25.64 35.36
CA ALA A 329 -15.73 25.75 36.62
C ALA A 329 -15.78 24.41 37.38
N PRO A 330 -14.70 24.00 38.07
CA PRO A 330 -14.74 22.82 38.89
C PRO A 330 -15.84 23.00 39.96
N PRO A 331 -16.58 21.94 40.31
CA PRO A 331 -17.59 22.03 41.36
C PRO A 331 -16.93 22.55 42.63
N PRO A 332 -17.64 23.40 43.43
CA PRO A 332 -17.08 23.91 44.66
C PRO A 332 -16.69 22.73 45.56
N VAL A 333 -15.44 22.71 45.98
CA VAL A 333 -14.96 21.67 46.92
C VAL A 333 -15.79 21.82 48.18
N ALA A 334 -16.53 20.78 48.52
CA ALA A 334 -17.30 20.72 49.77
C ALA A 334 -16.29 20.92 50.90
N LYS A 335 -16.43 22.04 51.66
CA LYS A 335 -15.64 22.24 52.86
C LYS A 335 -16.04 21.13 53.85
N GLU A 336 -15.07 20.32 54.24
CA GLU A 336 -15.27 19.40 55.35
C GLU A 336 -15.72 20.21 56.57
N PRO A 337 -16.75 19.75 57.31
CA PRO A 337 -17.17 20.42 58.51
C PRO A 337 -16.00 20.41 59.52
N GLU A 338 -15.61 21.59 60.01
CA GLU A 338 -14.66 21.72 61.10
C GLU A 338 -15.20 20.92 62.29
N VAL A 339 -14.53 19.84 62.61
CA VAL A 339 -14.81 19.08 63.85
C VAL A 339 -14.26 19.92 64.99
N ALA A 340 -15.16 20.67 65.66
CA ALA A 340 -14.82 21.37 66.91
C ALA A 340 -14.54 20.30 68.00
N TYR A 341 -13.29 20.16 68.35
CA TYR A 341 -12.91 19.44 69.55
C TYR A 341 -13.20 20.34 70.73
N ALA A 342 -14.20 19.94 71.56
CA ALA A 342 -14.49 20.49 72.89
C ALA A 342 -13.61 19.78 73.93
#